data_53b36f704089dc1aa5f73a48edcf125b
#
_entry.id   53b36f704089dc1aa5f73a48edcf125b
#
_cell.length_a   1.000
_cell.length_b   1.000
_cell.length_c   1.000
_cell.angle_alpha   90.00
_cell.angle_beta   90.00
_cell.angle_gamma   90.00
#
_symmetry.space_group_name_H-M   'P 1'
#
loop_
_entity.id
_entity.type
_entity.pdbx_description
1 polymer ?
#
loop_
_entity_poly.entity_id
_entity_poly.type
_entity_poly.pdbx_seq_one_letter_code
_entity_poly.pdbx_strand_id
1 'polypeptide(L)'
;LDTGAVGHVGTGAHLDLHPAWHPDGERVAFSSDRRESGLDIWEADLPSGLEWRLTNRSGDETEPAWSRDGRDLVYVHHEGKSWSLVLREHGQAEEVLVTGDERIAGPSWRPDGTLVMFWRETADGWSLDMVILSQPRLVRQYDNGEAFATTPVSWLDKHRMFYAAGGRIRQRLFNSWSSMTVPFRAAVEAQPVTTVERVRRTLPRIDEPRGTMVIHAARLFDGLVATYRRDVDIVIDGGRIRSVEPHRDRPGDIVIDMGDLVVMPGIVDVYARLPVDADEASGPLLLTAGLTTFVAEHAQAEHLNTVWSGKDVPGPRLLPVADWPVGRFSGLADKTTPGLDVLLQSRAARLIGVDADVARRFSETPTIDHGPTEVVLGSHRSGLPAGVGAQAELLALTAAGLKPEQALRAAGVNAAAALGVDPNLGRVATGAAADLVFVEGDPLDSVEGGLDVVAVVRNGRFFSVAGLIDRAADARTVE
;
A
#
# COMPACT_ATOMS: atom_id res chain seq x y z
N LEU A 1 -3.97 -24.41 -13.29
CA LEU A 1 -2.58 -24.04 -13.59
C LEU A 1 -2.07 -24.66 -14.90
N ASP A 2 -2.65 -25.78 -15.33
CA ASP A 2 -2.18 -26.52 -16.51
C ASP A 2 -2.43 -25.78 -17.85
N THR A 3 -3.34 -24.86 -17.89
CA THR A 3 -3.69 -24.10 -19.10
C THR A 3 -3.06 -22.70 -19.14
N GLY A 4 -2.56 -22.20 -18.03
CA GLY A 4 -2.09 -20.79 -17.89
C GLY A 4 -3.20 -19.75 -18.11
N ALA A 5 -4.46 -20.17 -18.17
CA ALA A 5 -5.58 -19.26 -18.34
C ALA A 5 -5.79 -18.45 -17.04
N VAL A 6 -5.87 -17.15 -17.17
CA VAL A 6 -6.17 -16.22 -16.08
C VAL A 6 -7.63 -15.77 -16.22
N GLY A 7 -8.41 -15.94 -15.16
CA GLY A 7 -9.77 -15.43 -15.06
C GLY A 7 -9.88 -14.35 -13.98
N HIS A 8 -10.82 -13.44 -14.15
CA HIS A 8 -11.16 -12.45 -13.13
C HIS A 8 -12.32 -12.96 -12.28
N VAL A 9 -12.19 -12.76 -10.96
CA VAL A 9 -13.27 -12.93 -9.99
C VAL A 9 -13.69 -11.52 -9.56
N GLY A 10 -15.00 -11.26 -9.57
CA GLY A 10 -15.53 -9.93 -9.29
C GLY A 10 -15.76 -9.09 -10.56
N THR A 11 -16.44 -7.97 -10.39
CA THR A 11 -16.81 -7.07 -11.49
C THR A 11 -15.73 -6.04 -11.84
N GLY A 12 -14.62 -6.00 -11.10
CA GLY A 12 -13.55 -5.02 -11.26
C GLY A 12 -13.89 -3.59 -10.83
N ALA A 13 -15.08 -3.40 -10.25
CA ALA A 13 -15.58 -2.09 -9.85
C ALA A 13 -15.48 -1.82 -8.35
N HIS A 14 -14.94 -2.76 -7.60
CA HIS A 14 -14.90 -2.77 -6.14
C HIS A 14 -13.52 -3.18 -5.65
N LEU A 15 -13.21 -2.82 -4.41
CA LEU A 15 -12.03 -3.29 -3.73
C LEU A 15 -12.29 -4.71 -3.22
N ASP A 16 -11.73 -5.70 -3.89
CA ASP A 16 -11.82 -7.11 -3.51
C ASP A 16 -10.47 -7.54 -2.91
N LEU A 17 -10.47 -7.96 -1.63
CA LEU A 17 -9.25 -8.26 -0.84
C LEU A 17 -9.35 -9.64 -0.19
N HIS A 18 -8.22 -10.15 0.30
CA HIS A 18 -8.11 -11.33 1.17
C HIS A 18 -8.84 -12.56 0.60
N PRO A 19 -8.49 -13.05 -0.60
CA PRO A 19 -9.14 -14.21 -1.18
C PRO A 19 -8.85 -15.49 -0.37
N ALA A 20 -9.87 -16.29 -0.12
CA ALA A 20 -9.80 -17.56 0.58
C ALA A 20 -10.53 -18.65 -0.19
N TRP A 21 -9.79 -19.63 -0.67
CA TRP A 21 -10.36 -20.77 -1.36
C TRP A 21 -11.28 -21.59 -0.44
N HIS A 22 -12.47 -21.88 -0.92
CA HIS A 22 -13.29 -22.91 -0.30
C HIS A 22 -12.67 -24.28 -0.59
N PRO A 23 -12.73 -25.27 0.35
CA PRO A 23 -12.09 -26.57 0.17
C PRO A 23 -12.61 -27.42 -1.00
N ASP A 24 -13.77 -27.09 -1.56
CA ASP A 24 -14.29 -27.76 -2.77
C ASP A 24 -13.48 -27.40 -4.04
N GLY A 25 -12.68 -26.32 -4.00
CA GLY A 25 -11.87 -25.85 -5.13
C GLY A 25 -12.67 -25.13 -6.22
N GLU A 26 -13.95 -24.86 -6.00
CA GLU A 26 -14.86 -24.22 -6.96
C GLU A 26 -15.31 -22.83 -6.51
N ARG A 27 -15.17 -22.50 -5.22
CA ARG A 27 -15.60 -21.24 -4.62
C ARG A 27 -14.46 -20.49 -3.98
N VAL A 28 -14.56 -19.15 -3.98
CA VAL A 28 -13.61 -18.24 -3.33
C VAL A 28 -14.38 -17.25 -2.49
N ALA A 29 -14.07 -17.17 -1.19
CA ALA A 29 -14.52 -16.08 -0.34
C ALA A 29 -13.52 -14.93 -0.38
N PHE A 30 -13.98 -13.70 -0.26
CA PHE A 30 -13.13 -12.49 -0.26
C PHE A 30 -13.85 -11.34 0.43
N SER A 31 -13.08 -10.36 0.88
CA SER A 31 -13.61 -9.11 1.44
C SER A 31 -13.90 -8.13 0.31
N SER A 32 -15.06 -7.49 0.31
CA SER A 32 -15.44 -6.54 -0.74
C SER A 32 -16.22 -5.34 -0.19
N ASP A 33 -15.93 -4.15 -0.72
CA ASP A 33 -16.61 -2.90 -0.40
C ASP A 33 -17.85 -2.61 -1.26
N ARG A 34 -18.43 -3.62 -1.91
CA ARG A 34 -19.60 -3.52 -2.81
C ARG A 34 -20.84 -2.90 -2.19
N ARG A 35 -20.84 -2.70 -0.89
CA ARG A 35 -21.88 -2.00 -0.15
C ARG A 35 -21.31 -0.83 0.63
N GLU A 36 -22.07 0.24 0.72
CA GLU A 36 -21.66 1.55 1.28
C GLU A 36 -21.25 1.54 2.75
N SER A 37 -21.35 0.41 3.46
CA SER A 37 -21.18 0.33 4.93
C SER A 37 -19.83 -0.24 5.39
N GLY A 38 -18.86 -0.47 4.53
CA GLY A 38 -17.57 -1.10 4.84
C GLY A 38 -17.32 -2.36 4.03
N LEU A 39 -16.27 -3.10 4.40
CA LEU A 39 -15.93 -4.38 3.78
C LEU A 39 -16.81 -5.49 4.35
N ASP A 40 -17.45 -6.26 3.48
CA ASP A 40 -18.18 -7.49 3.83
C ASP A 40 -17.49 -8.71 3.22
N ILE A 41 -17.74 -9.89 3.77
CA ILE A 41 -17.30 -11.13 3.13
C ILE A 41 -18.31 -11.56 2.07
N TRP A 42 -17.80 -11.74 0.86
CA TRP A 42 -18.51 -12.25 -0.30
C TRP A 42 -17.96 -13.61 -0.71
N GLU A 43 -18.72 -14.37 -1.42
CA GLU A 43 -18.30 -15.63 -2.02
C GLU A 43 -18.66 -15.65 -3.50
N ALA A 44 -17.72 -16.09 -4.33
CA ALA A 44 -17.92 -16.34 -5.76
C ALA A 44 -17.86 -17.84 -6.06
N ASP A 45 -18.84 -18.33 -6.80
CA ASP A 45 -18.83 -19.64 -7.41
C ASP A 45 -18.22 -19.51 -8.81
N LEU A 46 -17.06 -20.07 -9.01
CA LEU A 46 -16.27 -19.89 -10.23
C LEU A 46 -16.89 -20.56 -11.46
N PRO A 47 -17.51 -21.78 -11.36
CA PRO A 47 -18.18 -22.40 -12.47
C PRO A 47 -19.39 -21.63 -13.00
N SER A 48 -20.20 -21.06 -12.12
CA SER A 48 -21.41 -20.33 -12.52
C SER A 48 -21.21 -18.85 -12.68
N GLY A 49 -20.14 -18.29 -12.09
CA GLY A 49 -19.90 -16.85 -12.01
C GLY A 49 -20.87 -16.11 -11.08
N LEU A 50 -21.63 -16.83 -10.26
CA LEU A 50 -22.55 -16.23 -9.29
C LEU A 50 -21.76 -15.77 -8.05
N GLU A 51 -22.18 -14.64 -7.53
CA GLU A 51 -21.59 -14.04 -6.33
C GLU A 51 -22.68 -13.68 -5.33
N TRP A 52 -22.40 -13.91 -4.03
CA TRP A 52 -23.32 -13.55 -2.95
C TRP A 52 -22.58 -13.10 -1.70
N ARG A 53 -23.25 -12.31 -0.92
CA ARG A 53 -22.74 -11.81 0.36
C ARG A 53 -22.91 -12.86 1.45
N LEU A 54 -21.83 -13.12 2.20
CA LEU A 54 -21.85 -14.05 3.33
C LEU A 54 -22.14 -13.36 4.65
N THR A 55 -21.64 -12.13 4.86
CA THR A 55 -21.71 -11.40 6.13
C THR A 55 -22.32 -10.01 5.94
N ASN A 56 -22.76 -9.37 7.02
CA ASN A 56 -23.44 -8.06 6.97
C ASN A 56 -23.40 -7.28 8.27
N ARG A 57 -22.33 -7.38 9.06
CA ARG A 57 -22.17 -6.60 10.28
C ARG A 57 -21.91 -5.12 9.95
N SER A 58 -22.05 -4.25 10.95
CA SER A 58 -21.52 -2.89 10.86
C SER A 58 -20.00 -2.90 10.97
N GLY A 59 -19.30 -2.05 10.22
CA GLY A 59 -17.84 -2.01 10.18
C GLY A 59 -17.25 -2.83 9.05
N ASP A 60 -16.00 -3.27 9.20
CA ASP A 60 -15.26 -3.99 8.19
C ASP A 60 -15.15 -5.46 8.57
N GLU A 61 -15.47 -6.35 7.65
CA GLU A 61 -15.32 -7.79 7.75
C GLU A 61 -14.29 -8.23 6.73
N THR A 62 -13.19 -8.79 7.23
CA THR A 62 -11.99 -9.03 6.42
C THR A 62 -11.37 -10.39 6.71
N GLU A 63 -10.44 -10.80 5.86
CA GLU A 63 -9.58 -11.96 6.06
C GLU A 63 -10.37 -13.25 6.35
N PRO A 64 -11.27 -13.68 5.45
CA PRO A 64 -12.02 -14.92 5.63
C PRO A 64 -11.10 -16.13 5.57
N ALA A 65 -11.40 -17.16 6.37
CA ALA A 65 -10.73 -18.46 6.32
C ALA A 65 -11.72 -19.59 6.54
N TRP A 66 -11.78 -20.51 5.58
CA TRP A 66 -12.66 -21.68 5.64
C TRP A 66 -12.08 -22.80 6.50
N SER A 67 -12.94 -23.48 7.24
CA SER A 67 -12.61 -24.78 7.82
C SER A 67 -12.32 -25.80 6.70
N ARG A 68 -11.55 -26.85 7.01
CA ARG A 68 -11.13 -27.83 6.01
C ARG A 68 -12.30 -28.58 5.35
N ASP A 69 -13.42 -28.73 6.04
CA ASP A 69 -14.63 -29.34 5.52
C ASP A 69 -15.57 -28.36 4.80
N GLY A 70 -15.20 -27.07 4.78
CA GLY A 70 -15.95 -26.01 4.11
C GLY A 70 -17.26 -25.63 4.78
N ARG A 71 -17.50 -26.07 6.01
CA ARG A 71 -18.75 -25.78 6.73
C ARG A 71 -18.73 -24.49 7.49
N ASP A 72 -17.58 -24.18 8.07
CA ASP A 72 -17.43 -23.09 8.99
C ASP A 72 -16.44 -22.06 8.44
N LEU A 73 -16.73 -20.81 8.69
CA LEU A 73 -15.92 -19.67 8.29
C LEU A 73 -15.49 -18.88 9.53
N VAL A 74 -14.23 -18.54 9.62
CA VAL A 74 -13.77 -17.49 10.54
C VAL A 74 -13.37 -16.26 9.72
N TYR A 75 -13.53 -15.09 10.31
CA TYR A 75 -13.14 -13.84 9.69
C TYR A 75 -12.81 -12.79 10.77
N VAL A 76 -12.10 -11.75 10.37
CA VAL A 76 -11.79 -10.61 11.23
C VAL A 76 -12.88 -9.56 11.05
N HIS A 77 -13.41 -9.06 12.15
CA HIS A 77 -14.35 -7.95 12.18
C HIS A 77 -13.74 -6.76 12.91
N HIS A 78 -13.86 -5.58 12.33
CA HIS A 78 -13.35 -4.34 12.89
C HIS A 78 -14.44 -3.26 12.88
N GLU A 79 -14.73 -2.69 14.04
CA GLU A 79 -15.65 -1.58 14.21
C GLU A 79 -15.13 -0.58 15.25
N GLY A 80 -14.90 0.67 14.84
CA GLY A 80 -14.36 1.71 15.70
C GLY A 80 -12.94 1.37 16.16
N LYS A 81 -12.76 1.12 17.46
CA LYS A 81 -11.49 0.64 18.03
C LYS A 81 -11.47 -0.86 18.31
N SER A 82 -12.60 -1.54 18.11
CA SER A 82 -12.74 -2.95 18.48
C SER A 82 -12.40 -3.86 17.31
N TRP A 83 -11.51 -4.80 17.55
CA TRP A 83 -11.15 -5.90 16.65
C TRP A 83 -11.70 -7.20 17.21
N SER A 84 -12.28 -8.03 16.35
CA SER A 84 -12.87 -9.31 16.77
C SER A 84 -12.54 -10.41 15.78
N LEU A 85 -12.30 -11.61 16.29
CA LEU A 85 -12.31 -12.84 15.50
C LEU A 85 -13.69 -13.46 15.61
N VAL A 86 -14.38 -13.62 14.50
CA VAL A 86 -15.76 -14.09 14.45
C VAL A 86 -15.82 -15.46 13.79
N LEU A 87 -16.56 -16.37 14.37
CA LEU A 87 -16.88 -17.69 13.84
C LEU A 87 -18.33 -17.70 13.31
N ARG A 88 -18.48 -18.16 12.08
CA ARG A 88 -19.75 -18.46 11.46
C ARG A 88 -19.82 -19.97 11.21
N GLU A 89 -20.47 -20.68 12.13
CA GLU A 89 -20.75 -22.10 11.95
C GLU A 89 -21.98 -22.30 11.07
N HIS A 90 -21.96 -23.37 10.26
CA HIS A 90 -23.06 -23.64 9.35
C HIS A 90 -24.38 -23.84 10.11
N GLY A 91 -25.40 -23.03 9.76
CA GLY A 91 -26.73 -23.10 10.37
C GLY A 91 -26.84 -22.56 11.80
N GLN A 92 -25.79 -21.93 12.33
CA GLN A 92 -25.76 -21.32 13.64
C GLN A 92 -25.70 -19.78 13.55
N ALA A 93 -25.97 -19.11 14.66
CA ALA A 93 -25.68 -17.69 14.78
C ALA A 93 -24.16 -17.49 14.90
N GLU A 94 -23.69 -16.36 14.40
CA GLU A 94 -22.26 -16.00 14.50
C GLU A 94 -21.83 -15.82 15.96
N GLU A 95 -20.65 -16.36 16.30
CA GLU A 95 -20.03 -16.28 17.61
C GLU A 95 -18.78 -15.41 17.56
N VAL A 96 -18.64 -14.46 18.48
CA VAL A 96 -17.38 -13.72 18.67
C VAL A 96 -16.46 -14.57 19.53
N LEU A 97 -15.38 -15.08 18.94
CA LEU A 97 -14.40 -15.93 19.63
C LEU A 97 -13.42 -15.11 20.49
N VAL A 98 -12.99 -13.96 19.97
CA VAL A 98 -12.03 -13.04 20.58
C VAL A 98 -12.45 -11.62 20.26
N THR A 99 -12.27 -10.70 21.19
CA THR A 99 -12.45 -9.27 20.99
C THR A 99 -11.45 -8.48 21.82
N GLY A 100 -11.05 -7.30 21.35
CA GLY A 100 -10.12 -6.40 22.02
C GLY A 100 -9.88 -5.13 21.21
N ASP A 101 -9.03 -4.27 21.74
CA ASP A 101 -8.61 -3.03 21.05
C ASP A 101 -7.37 -3.29 20.17
N GLU A 102 -6.67 -4.39 20.37
CA GLU A 102 -5.53 -4.80 19.58
C GLU A 102 -5.97 -5.39 18.24
N ARG A 103 -5.29 -5.02 17.17
CA ARG A 103 -5.56 -5.57 15.85
C ARG A 103 -5.43 -7.08 15.82
N ILE A 104 -6.37 -7.74 15.15
CA ILE A 104 -6.38 -9.17 14.85
C ILE A 104 -6.20 -9.33 13.33
N ALA A 105 -5.40 -10.33 12.90
CA ALA A 105 -5.15 -10.60 11.49
C ALA A 105 -4.83 -12.09 11.24
N GLY A 106 -4.88 -12.52 9.99
CA GLY A 106 -4.39 -13.80 9.50
C GLY A 106 -5.00 -15.03 10.15
N PRO A 107 -6.33 -15.13 10.31
CA PRO A 107 -6.94 -16.33 10.89
C PRO A 107 -6.64 -17.57 10.03
N SER A 108 -6.35 -18.69 10.68
CA SER A 108 -6.01 -19.96 10.03
C SER A 108 -6.50 -21.15 10.84
N TRP A 109 -7.28 -22.00 10.20
CA TRP A 109 -7.76 -23.22 10.80
C TRP A 109 -6.68 -24.29 10.89
N ARG A 110 -6.56 -24.92 12.07
CA ARG A 110 -5.87 -26.20 12.12
C ARG A 110 -6.66 -27.25 11.35
N PRO A 111 -6.02 -28.14 10.57
CA PRO A 111 -6.70 -29.06 9.65
C PRO A 111 -7.70 -30.02 10.28
N ASP A 112 -7.64 -30.26 11.60
CA ASP A 112 -8.59 -31.10 12.32
C ASP A 112 -9.81 -30.32 12.89
N GLY A 113 -9.89 -29.01 12.60
CA GLY A 113 -11.00 -28.16 13.04
C GLY A 113 -11.04 -27.85 14.55
N THR A 114 -10.01 -28.22 15.31
CA THR A 114 -10.04 -28.09 16.78
C THR A 114 -9.65 -26.73 17.31
N LEU A 115 -8.96 -25.91 16.49
CA LEU A 115 -8.57 -24.56 16.85
C LEU A 115 -8.35 -23.67 15.61
N VAL A 116 -8.35 -22.37 15.85
CA VAL A 116 -7.98 -21.32 14.90
C VAL A 116 -6.78 -20.57 15.46
N MET A 117 -5.75 -20.38 14.64
CA MET A 117 -4.63 -19.48 14.93
C MET A 117 -4.87 -18.11 14.30
N PHE A 118 -4.34 -17.07 14.92
CA PHE A 118 -4.45 -15.71 14.42
C PHE A 118 -3.31 -14.84 14.97
N TRP A 119 -3.04 -13.73 14.32
CA TRP A 119 -2.08 -12.74 14.78
C TRP A 119 -2.79 -11.69 15.62
N ARG A 120 -2.16 -11.28 16.71
CA ARG A 120 -2.58 -10.15 17.56
C ARG A 120 -1.47 -9.12 17.60
N GLU A 121 -1.79 -7.86 17.34
CA GLU A 121 -0.86 -6.75 17.49
C GLU A 121 -0.59 -6.49 18.98
N THR A 122 0.67 -6.25 19.33
CA THR A 122 1.10 -5.94 20.70
C THR A 122 2.02 -4.73 20.66
N ALA A 123 2.39 -4.18 21.81
CA ALA A 123 3.32 -3.05 21.89
C ALA A 123 4.72 -3.39 21.30
N ASP A 124 5.09 -4.68 21.31
CA ASP A 124 6.39 -5.18 20.86
C ASP A 124 6.34 -5.81 19.45
N GLY A 125 5.24 -5.63 18.70
CA GLY A 125 5.02 -6.22 17.39
C GLY A 125 3.84 -7.20 17.36
N TRP A 126 3.98 -8.33 16.66
CA TRP A 126 2.90 -9.30 16.48
C TRP A 126 3.12 -10.55 17.31
N SER A 127 2.08 -10.98 17.99
CA SER A 127 1.99 -12.24 18.71
C SER A 127 1.17 -13.25 17.91
N LEU A 128 1.57 -14.51 17.91
CA LEU A 128 0.76 -15.60 17.41
C LEU A 128 -0.09 -16.17 18.54
N ASP A 129 -1.41 -16.05 18.39
CA ASP A 129 -2.39 -16.55 19.34
C ASP A 129 -3.20 -17.70 18.74
N MET A 130 -3.86 -18.47 19.59
CA MET A 130 -4.82 -19.49 19.16
C MET A 130 -6.07 -19.46 20.01
N VAL A 131 -7.21 -19.78 19.42
CA VAL A 131 -8.45 -20.09 20.12
C VAL A 131 -8.79 -21.56 19.94
N ILE A 132 -8.95 -22.28 21.05
CA ILE A 132 -9.36 -23.68 21.09
C ILE A 132 -10.88 -23.72 21.05
N LEU A 133 -11.44 -24.43 20.09
CA LEU A 133 -12.87 -24.42 19.81
C LEU A 133 -13.71 -25.39 20.66
N SER A 134 -13.09 -26.22 21.50
CA SER A 134 -13.83 -27.00 22.50
C SER A 134 -14.48 -26.08 23.56
N GLN A 135 -15.57 -26.51 24.13
CA GLN A 135 -16.25 -25.77 25.22
C GLN A 135 -15.65 -26.11 26.59
N PRO A 136 -15.34 -25.17 27.46
CA PRO A 136 -15.35 -23.71 27.17
C PRO A 136 -14.26 -23.30 26.17
N ARG A 137 -14.51 -22.26 25.37
CA ARG A 137 -13.51 -21.68 24.48
C ARG A 137 -12.30 -21.21 25.28
N LEU A 138 -11.10 -21.45 24.79
CA LEU A 138 -9.86 -21.02 25.44
C LEU A 138 -8.98 -20.30 24.44
N VAL A 139 -8.61 -19.06 24.77
CA VAL A 139 -7.61 -18.29 24.01
C VAL A 139 -6.26 -18.47 24.69
N ARG A 140 -5.22 -18.74 23.90
CA ARG A 140 -3.85 -18.90 24.39
C ARG A 140 -2.87 -18.23 23.45
N GLN A 141 -1.90 -17.52 24.00
CA GLN A 141 -0.74 -17.09 23.28
C GLN A 141 0.12 -18.31 22.91
N TYR A 142 0.59 -18.33 21.67
CA TYR A 142 1.39 -19.42 21.10
C TYR A 142 2.74 -18.93 20.59
N ASP A 143 3.15 -17.78 21.02
CA ASP A 143 4.35 -17.08 20.63
C ASP A 143 5.63 -17.76 21.13
N ASN A 144 6.73 -17.63 20.39
CA ASN A 144 8.07 -18.08 20.74
C ASN A 144 9.12 -16.97 20.63
N GLY A 145 8.70 -15.71 20.54
CA GLY A 145 9.58 -14.53 20.45
C GLY A 145 10.20 -14.30 19.08
N GLU A 146 9.65 -14.89 18.00
CA GLU A 146 10.09 -14.61 16.63
C GLU A 146 9.43 -13.32 16.11
N ALA A 147 10.12 -12.59 15.25
CA ALA A 147 9.55 -11.42 14.55
C ALA A 147 8.60 -11.90 13.43
N PHE A 148 7.32 -11.97 13.74
CA PHE A 148 6.30 -12.52 12.84
C PHE A 148 5.86 -11.54 11.77
N ALA A 149 5.51 -12.08 10.59
CA ALA A 149 4.71 -11.40 9.58
C ALA A 149 3.26 -11.90 9.61
N THR A 150 2.31 -11.03 9.35
CA THR A 150 0.86 -11.29 9.51
C THR A 150 0.23 -12.17 8.44
N THR A 151 1.03 -12.93 7.69
CA THR A 151 0.50 -13.92 6.74
C THR A 151 -0.15 -15.07 7.48
N PRO A 152 -1.32 -15.57 7.04
CA PRO A 152 -1.96 -16.71 7.69
C PRO A 152 -1.01 -17.91 7.81
N VAL A 153 -1.08 -18.59 8.96
CA VAL A 153 -0.33 -19.83 9.17
C VAL A 153 -0.80 -20.89 8.17
N SER A 154 0.12 -21.44 7.40
CA SER A 154 -0.15 -22.54 6.46
C SER A 154 0.12 -23.88 7.13
N TRP A 155 -0.83 -24.80 7.03
CA TRP A 155 -0.73 -26.12 7.63
C TRP A 155 -0.47 -27.20 6.59
N LEU A 156 0.58 -27.97 6.79
CA LEU A 156 0.81 -29.18 6.00
C LEU A 156 -0.07 -30.35 6.51
N ASP A 157 -0.17 -30.47 7.81
CA ASP A 157 -1.04 -31.38 8.53
C ASP A 157 -1.30 -30.81 9.95
N LYS A 158 -2.08 -31.50 10.79
CA LYS A 158 -2.40 -31.03 12.15
C LYS A 158 -1.21 -30.86 13.08
N HIS A 159 -0.01 -31.29 12.69
CA HIS A 159 1.21 -31.26 13.49
C HIS A 159 2.26 -30.30 12.95
N ARG A 160 2.24 -29.98 11.63
CA ARG A 160 3.26 -29.18 10.96
C ARG A 160 2.66 -27.94 10.35
N MET A 161 3.22 -26.81 10.75
CA MET A 161 2.79 -25.51 10.24
C MET A 161 3.98 -24.73 9.66
N PHE A 162 3.66 -23.81 8.77
CA PHE A 162 4.57 -22.87 8.15
C PHE A 162 4.05 -21.45 8.38
N TYR A 163 4.96 -20.54 8.61
CA TYR A 163 4.67 -19.11 8.76
C TYR A 163 5.88 -18.27 8.33
N ALA A 164 5.68 -16.98 8.13
CA ALA A 164 6.75 -16.05 7.84
C ALA A 164 7.22 -15.37 9.15
N ALA A 165 8.52 -15.39 9.40
CA ALA A 165 9.12 -14.67 10.52
C ALA A 165 10.58 -14.28 10.18
N GLY A 166 10.98 -13.05 10.52
CA GLY A 166 12.31 -12.53 10.27
C GLY A 166 12.71 -12.57 8.77
N GLY A 167 11.75 -12.31 7.86
CA GLY A 167 11.96 -12.37 6.41
C GLY A 167 12.22 -13.77 5.85
N ARG A 168 11.88 -14.83 6.59
CA ARG A 168 12.13 -16.23 6.21
C ARG A 168 10.85 -17.06 6.36
N ILE A 169 10.74 -18.13 5.57
CA ILE A 169 9.74 -19.16 5.77
C ILE A 169 10.23 -20.07 6.90
N ARG A 170 9.41 -20.20 7.92
CA ARG A 170 9.69 -21.05 9.11
C ARG A 170 8.76 -22.25 9.09
N GLN A 171 9.29 -23.40 9.44
CA GLN A 171 8.54 -24.62 9.72
C GLN A 171 8.61 -24.92 11.21
N ARG A 172 7.47 -25.25 11.83
CA ARG A 172 7.39 -25.61 13.25
C ARG A 172 6.44 -26.78 13.46
N LEU A 173 6.80 -27.67 14.34
CA LEU A 173 5.85 -28.65 14.87
C LEU A 173 4.94 -28.00 15.91
N PHE A 174 3.65 -28.29 15.88
CA PHE A 174 2.67 -27.66 16.78
C PHE A 174 3.04 -27.83 18.28
N ASN A 175 3.62 -28.96 18.67
CA ASN A 175 4.04 -29.22 20.03
C ASN A 175 5.50 -28.86 20.34
N SER A 176 6.16 -28.10 19.47
CA SER A 176 7.55 -27.67 19.63
C SER A 176 7.63 -26.15 19.76
N TRP A 177 8.55 -25.67 20.60
CA TRP A 177 8.88 -24.25 20.70
C TRP A 177 9.96 -23.82 19.71
N SER A 178 10.64 -24.76 19.07
CA SER A 178 11.68 -24.47 18.08
C SER A 178 11.12 -24.53 16.66
N SER A 179 11.54 -23.57 15.84
CA SER A 179 11.26 -23.54 14.41
C SER A 179 12.51 -23.78 13.59
N MET A 180 12.37 -24.19 12.34
CA MET A 180 13.44 -24.35 11.37
C MET A 180 13.19 -23.42 10.17
N THR A 181 14.26 -22.84 9.62
CA THR A 181 14.17 -22.15 8.34
C THR A 181 13.97 -23.16 7.21
N VAL A 182 12.96 -22.91 6.37
CA VAL A 182 12.75 -23.70 5.15
C VAL A 182 13.61 -23.10 4.03
N PRO A 183 14.66 -23.80 3.58
CA PRO A 183 15.41 -23.34 2.41
C PRO A 183 14.55 -23.53 1.16
N PHE A 184 14.47 -22.51 0.34
CA PHE A 184 13.85 -22.62 -0.98
C PHE A 184 14.74 -21.96 -2.04
N ARG A 185 14.60 -22.41 -3.27
CA ARG A 185 15.19 -21.78 -4.45
C ARG A 185 14.07 -21.51 -5.43
N ALA A 186 13.91 -20.28 -5.83
CA ALA A 186 13.03 -19.90 -6.93
C ALA A 186 13.89 -19.75 -8.19
N ALA A 187 13.57 -20.49 -9.23
CA ALA A 187 14.06 -20.19 -10.57
C ALA A 187 13.09 -19.15 -11.14
N VAL A 188 13.57 -17.93 -11.29
CA VAL A 188 12.82 -16.90 -12.03
C VAL A 188 13.23 -17.07 -13.48
N GLU A 189 12.37 -17.67 -14.29
CA GLU A 189 12.53 -17.61 -15.74
C GLU A 189 12.24 -16.17 -16.15
N ALA A 190 13.28 -15.48 -16.62
CA ALA A 190 13.06 -14.21 -17.28
C ALA A 190 12.15 -14.48 -18.49
N GLN A 191 10.93 -13.96 -18.46
CA GLN A 191 10.12 -13.94 -19.67
C GLN A 191 10.93 -13.27 -20.77
N PRO A 192 10.94 -13.79 -21.99
CA PRO A 192 11.63 -13.14 -23.08
C PRO A 192 11.03 -11.74 -23.23
N VAL A 193 11.72 -10.75 -22.71
CA VAL A 193 11.39 -9.36 -22.90
C VAL A 193 11.46 -9.18 -24.43
N THR A 194 10.30 -8.89 -25.04
CA THR A 194 10.27 -8.37 -26.41
C THR A 194 11.31 -7.26 -26.42
N THR A 195 12.35 -7.38 -27.23
CA THR A 195 13.43 -6.40 -27.30
C THR A 195 12.85 -5.08 -27.77
N VAL A 196 12.28 -4.33 -26.87
CA VAL A 196 12.10 -2.89 -27.05
C VAL A 196 13.51 -2.34 -27.03
N GLU A 197 13.88 -1.66 -28.10
CA GLU A 197 15.17 -0.97 -28.20
C GLU A 197 15.24 0.03 -27.06
N ARG A 198 15.88 -0.38 -25.94
CA ARG A 198 15.95 0.45 -24.74
C ARG A 198 17.01 1.51 -24.96
N VAL A 199 16.63 2.76 -24.83
CA VAL A 199 17.58 3.88 -24.82
C VAL A 199 18.56 3.66 -23.66
N ARG A 200 19.86 3.78 -23.96
CA ARG A 200 20.92 3.55 -22.98
C ARG A 200 20.81 4.55 -21.85
N ARG A 201 20.77 4.05 -20.60
CA ARG A 201 20.73 4.87 -19.39
C ARG A 201 22.13 5.06 -18.83
N THR A 202 22.42 6.26 -18.36
CA THR A 202 23.64 6.59 -17.62
C THR A 202 23.29 6.90 -16.19
N LEU A 203 23.38 5.89 -15.33
CA LEU A 203 23.16 6.06 -13.89
C LEU A 203 24.47 6.40 -13.19
N PRO A 204 24.42 7.16 -12.07
CA PRO A 204 25.62 7.45 -11.29
C PRO A 204 26.20 6.16 -10.69
N ARG A 205 27.51 6.13 -10.54
CA ARG A 205 28.20 5.01 -9.87
C ARG A 205 27.98 5.02 -8.36
N ILE A 206 27.53 6.14 -7.82
CA ILE A 206 27.25 6.38 -6.40
C ILE A 206 25.82 6.90 -6.34
N ASP A 207 24.99 6.33 -5.49
CA ASP A 207 23.57 6.74 -5.31
C ASP A 207 23.39 8.17 -4.80
N GLU A 208 24.44 8.80 -4.32
CA GLU A 208 24.37 10.17 -3.78
C GLU A 208 25.43 11.06 -4.40
N PRO A 209 25.26 11.53 -5.63
CA PRO A 209 26.17 12.50 -6.21
C PRO A 209 26.16 13.81 -5.39
N ARG A 210 27.34 14.39 -5.18
CA ARG A 210 27.50 15.64 -4.44
C ARG A 210 27.55 16.83 -5.41
N GLY A 211 26.95 17.95 -4.98
CA GLY A 211 26.93 19.19 -5.76
C GLY A 211 25.70 19.35 -6.64
N THR A 212 25.82 20.20 -7.65
CA THR A 212 24.76 20.41 -8.65
C THR A 212 24.62 19.16 -9.52
N MET A 213 23.40 18.66 -9.65
CA MET A 213 23.07 17.47 -10.42
C MET A 213 22.12 17.86 -11.56
N VAL A 214 22.34 17.28 -12.72
CA VAL A 214 21.44 17.43 -13.89
C VAL A 214 20.83 16.06 -14.21
N ILE A 215 19.53 16.02 -14.32
CA ILE A 215 18.81 14.85 -14.79
C ILE A 215 18.31 15.13 -16.18
N HIS A 216 18.79 14.37 -17.15
CA HIS A 216 18.24 14.37 -18.49
C HIS A 216 17.02 13.45 -18.54
N ALA A 217 15.88 13.98 -18.98
CA ALA A 217 14.60 13.30 -19.09
C ALA A 217 14.07 13.35 -20.51
N ALA A 218 14.03 12.21 -21.20
CA ALA A 218 13.37 12.12 -22.51
C ALA A 218 11.87 12.39 -22.39
N ARG A 219 11.24 12.02 -21.27
CA ARG A 219 9.83 12.26 -20.97
C ARG A 219 9.68 12.76 -19.52
N LEU A 220 9.15 13.96 -19.35
CA LEU A 220 8.84 14.56 -18.05
C LEU A 220 7.35 14.83 -17.92
N PHE A 221 6.68 14.21 -16.95
CA PHE A 221 5.39 14.66 -16.45
C PHE A 221 5.63 15.65 -15.31
N ASP A 222 5.26 16.90 -15.48
CA ASP A 222 5.57 17.95 -14.48
C ASP A 222 4.56 18.04 -13.33
N GLY A 223 3.51 17.21 -13.36
CA GLY A 223 2.43 17.21 -12.36
C GLY A 223 1.36 18.30 -12.59
N LEU A 224 1.50 19.13 -13.61
CA LEU A 224 0.60 20.25 -13.87
C LEU A 224 -0.27 20.05 -15.11
N VAL A 225 0.32 19.53 -16.19
CA VAL A 225 -0.36 19.34 -17.47
C VAL A 225 -0.40 17.87 -17.87
N ALA A 226 -1.44 17.46 -18.57
CA ALA A 226 -1.69 16.08 -19.00
C ALA A 226 -0.82 15.65 -20.21
N THR A 227 0.37 16.20 -20.34
CA THR A 227 1.28 15.89 -21.46
C THR A 227 2.71 15.87 -20.98
N TYR A 228 3.55 15.07 -21.65
CA TYR A 228 4.98 15.07 -21.38
C TYR A 228 5.69 16.28 -21.99
N ARG A 229 6.54 16.90 -21.19
CA ARG A 229 7.64 17.70 -21.71
C ARG A 229 8.72 16.72 -22.18
N ARG A 230 9.27 16.95 -23.36
CA ARG A 230 10.23 16.04 -23.96
C ARG A 230 11.62 16.67 -24.01
N ASP A 231 12.63 15.80 -23.87
CA ASP A 231 14.03 16.17 -24.06
C ASP A 231 14.44 17.39 -23.22
N VAL A 232 14.31 17.25 -21.90
CA VAL A 232 14.56 18.33 -20.94
C VAL A 232 15.60 17.94 -19.90
N ASP A 233 16.34 18.94 -19.43
CA ASP A 233 17.25 18.86 -18.31
C ASP A 233 16.61 19.45 -17.05
N ILE A 234 16.60 18.67 -15.97
CA ILE A 234 16.19 19.11 -14.65
C ILE A 234 17.46 19.38 -13.86
N VAL A 235 17.76 20.64 -13.61
CA VAL A 235 18.93 21.06 -12.83
C VAL A 235 18.56 21.14 -11.36
N ILE A 236 19.24 20.36 -10.55
CA ILE A 236 19.02 20.26 -9.10
C ILE A 236 20.23 20.86 -8.38
N ASP A 237 19.96 21.72 -7.41
CA ASP A 237 20.96 22.30 -6.53
C ASP A 237 20.49 22.18 -5.08
N GLY A 238 21.21 21.41 -4.28
CA GLY A 238 20.75 21.02 -2.96
C GLY A 238 19.43 20.24 -3.03
N GLY A 239 18.46 20.60 -2.20
CA GLY A 239 17.15 19.94 -2.15
C GLY A 239 16.09 20.51 -3.12
N ARG A 240 16.48 21.39 -4.07
CA ARG A 240 15.52 22.11 -4.93
C ARG A 240 15.87 22.04 -6.41
N ILE A 241 14.83 22.13 -7.23
CA ILE A 241 14.94 22.25 -8.68
C ILE A 241 15.30 23.70 -9.00
N ARG A 242 16.50 23.91 -9.53
CA ARG A 242 16.99 25.23 -9.95
C ARG A 242 16.37 25.69 -11.26
N SER A 243 16.27 24.77 -12.23
CA SER A 243 15.63 25.03 -13.53
C SER A 243 15.16 23.74 -14.21
N VAL A 244 14.20 23.86 -15.12
CA VAL A 244 13.78 22.82 -16.05
C VAL A 244 13.84 23.42 -17.44
N GLU A 245 14.81 23.01 -18.25
CA GLU A 245 15.17 23.65 -19.51
C GLU A 245 15.34 22.60 -20.63
N PRO A 246 15.33 23.02 -21.93
CA PRO A 246 15.64 22.11 -23.02
C PRO A 246 17.00 21.45 -22.84
N HIS A 247 17.13 20.19 -23.27
CA HIS A 247 18.39 19.45 -23.19
C HIS A 247 19.53 20.18 -23.89
N ARG A 248 20.71 20.14 -23.30
CA ARG A 248 21.96 20.62 -23.87
C ARG A 248 23.14 19.86 -23.31
N ASP A 249 24.22 19.74 -24.10
CA ASP A 249 25.47 19.21 -23.63
C ASP A 249 26.03 20.02 -22.45
N ARG A 250 26.48 19.33 -21.40
CA ARG A 250 27.00 19.91 -20.16
C ARG A 250 28.32 19.27 -19.76
N PRO A 251 29.40 19.55 -20.48
CA PRO A 251 30.71 19.00 -20.16
C PRO A 251 31.14 19.48 -18.76
N GLY A 252 31.46 18.52 -17.89
CA GLY A 252 31.93 18.79 -16.51
C GLY A 252 30.85 18.78 -15.43
N ASP A 253 29.58 18.73 -15.79
CA ASP A 253 28.48 18.55 -14.85
C ASP A 253 28.27 17.06 -14.51
N ILE A 254 27.65 16.79 -13.35
CA ILE A 254 27.15 15.47 -13.03
C ILE A 254 25.80 15.30 -13.74
N VAL A 255 25.80 14.60 -14.87
CA VAL A 255 24.59 14.33 -15.66
C VAL A 255 24.15 12.89 -15.43
N ILE A 256 22.90 12.72 -15.06
CA ILE A 256 22.21 11.42 -14.95
C ILE A 256 21.23 11.34 -16.11
N ASP A 257 21.54 10.51 -17.09
CA ASP A 257 20.67 10.28 -18.23
C ASP A 257 19.71 9.13 -17.91
N MET A 258 18.43 9.42 -17.79
CA MET A 258 17.40 8.45 -17.47
C MET A 258 16.86 7.69 -18.69
N GLY A 259 17.43 7.94 -19.88
CA GLY A 259 17.06 7.25 -21.11
C GLY A 259 15.55 7.41 -21.40
N ASP A 260 14.88 6.29 -21.62
CA ASP A 260 13.46 6.22 -21.97
C ASP A 260 12.49 6.25 -20.77
N LEU A 261 12.99 6.33 -19.53
CA LEU A 261 12.15 6.42 -18.34
C LEU A 261 11.30 7.71 -18.36
N VAL A 262 10.14 7.61 -17.73
CA VAL A 262 9.37 8.80 -17.39
C VAL A 262 9.85 9.34 -16.06
N VAL A 263 10.12 10.65 -16.04
CA VAL A 263 10.38 11.39 -14.80
C VAL A 263 9.08 12.06 -14.38
N MET A 264 8.72 11.93 -13.12
CA MET A 264 7.52 12.54 -12.56
C MET A 264 7.76 13.03 -11.12
N PRO A 265 6.87 13.88 -10.56
CA PRO A 265 6.94 14.25 -9.15
C PRO A 265 6.85 13.03 -8.24
N GLY A 266 7.52 13.09 -7.10
CA GLY A 266 7.35 12.10 -6.04
C GLY A 266 5.92 12.03 -5.52
N ILE A 267 5.48 10.82 -5.17
CA ILE A 267 4.13 10.56 -4.64
C ILE A 267 3.99 11.21 -3.27
N VAL A 268 2.88 11.91 -3.08
CA VAL A 268 2.46 12.54 -1.83
C VAL A 268 1.17 11.88 -1.36
N ASP A 269 1.20 11.26 -0.19
CA ASP A 269 0.05 10.61 0.43
C ASP A 269 -0.41 11.43 1.64
N VAL A 270 -1.62 11.95 1.59
CA VAL A 270 -2.11 12.85 2.63
C VAL A 270 -2.54 12.13 3.90
N TYR A 271 -2.75 10.83 3.85
CA TYR A 271 -3.03 10.01 5.01
C TYR A 271 -2.75 8.54 4.70
N ALA A 272 -1.61 8.05 5.16
CA ALA A 272 -1.15 6.69 4.95
C ALA A 272 -1.15 5.89 6.24
N ARG A 273 -1.07 4.58 6.11
CA ARG A 273 -0.90 3.67 7.24
C ARG A 273 0.57 3.27 7.35
N LEU A 274 1.22 3.72 8.41
CA LEU A 274 2.54 3.22 8.77
C LEU A 274 2.36 2.06 9.76
N PRO A 275 2.95 0.87 9.51
CA PRO A 275 2.91 -0.23 10.47
C PRO A 275 3.45 0.17 11.84
N VAL A 276 2.91 -0.40 12.90
CA VAL A 276 3.33 -0.09 14.30
C VAL A 276 4.79 -0.47 14.54
N ASP A 277 5.25 -1.52 13.87
CA ASP A 277 6.63 -2.02 13.88
C ASP A 277 7.53 -1.35 12.82
N ALA A 278 7.09 -0.23 12.23
CA ALA A 278 7.92 0.51 11.31
C ALA A 278 9.16 1.05 12.02
N ASP A 279 10.29 0.75 11.42
CA ASP A 279 11.63 1.04 11.90
C ASP A 279 12.38 1.97 10.93
N GLU A 280 13.64 2.22 11.22
CA GLU A 280 14.51 3.02 10.35
C GLU A 280 14.64 2.39 8.94
N ALA A 281 14.67 1.07 8.83
CA ALA A 281 14.79 0.35 7.56
C ALA A 281 13.53 0.48 6.68
N SER A 282 12.40 0.88 7.24
CA SER A 282 11.16 1.11 6.50
C SER A 282 11.27 2.30 5.54
N GLY A 283 12.05 3.32 5.87
CA GLY A 283 12.20 4.52 5.05
C GLY A 283 12.69 4.26 3.62
N PRO A 284 13.83 3.56 3.42
CA PRO A 284 14.28 3.18 2.09
C PRO A 284 13.23 2.37 1.30
N LEU A 285 12.52 1.45 1.96
CA LEU A 285 11.49 0.61 1.31
C LEU A 285 10.29 1.45 0.84
N LEU A 286 9.86 2.44 1.60
CA LEU A 286 8.80 3.36 1.19
C LEU A 286 9.18 4.16 -0.05
N LEU A 287 10.44 4.57 -0.17
CA LEU A 287 10.95 5.24 -1.36
C LEU A 287 10.92 4.34 -2.60
N THR A 288 11.10 3.02 -2.47
CA THR A 288 11.02 2.11 -3.63
C THR A 288 9.64 2.09 -4.27
N ALA A 289 8.59 2.45 -3.54
CA ALA A 289 7.24 2.62 -4.07
C ALA A 289 6.99 4.02 -4.66
N GLY A 290 7.99 4.89 -4.70
CA GLY A 290 7.87 6.27 -5.18
C GLY A 290 7.29 7.26 -4.15
N LEU A 291 6.99 6.80 -2.92
CA LEU A 291 6.44 7.64 -1.86
C LEU A 291 7.53 8.57 -1.31
N THR A 292 7.41 9.87 -1.53
CA THR A 292 8.41 10.86 -1.08
C THR A 292 7.94 11.74 0.08
N THR A 293 6.62 11.84 0.28
CA THR A 293 6.04 12.61 1.39
C THR A 293 4.72 11.95 1.80
N PHE A 294 4.48 11.78 3.08
CA PHE A 294 3.20 11.29 3.58
C PHE A 294 2.89 11.75 5.00
N VAL A 295 1.63 11.65 5.37
CA VAL A 295 1.14 11.83 6.73
C VAL A 295 0.73 10.49 7.31
N ALA A 296 1.19 10.17 8.50
CA ALA A 296 0.75 9.00 9.23
C ALA A 296 0.76 9.27 10.73
N GLU A 297 -0.16 8.61 11.46
CA GLU A 297 -0.11 8.53 12.90
C GLU A 297 0.85 7.40 13.29
N HIS A 298 1.91 7.75 14.03
CA HIS A 298 2.87 6.77 14.52
C HIS A 298 3.56 7.29 15.78
N ALA A 299 3.75 6.42 16.77
CA ALA A 299 4.34 6.79 18.06
C ALA A 299 5.77 7.36 17.93
N GLN A 300 6.52 6.92 16.91
CA GLN A 300 7.90 7.33 16.66
C GLN A 300 8.02 8.28 15.44
N ALA A 301 6.95 8.94 15.01
CA ALA A 301 6.95 9.72 13.77
C ALA A 301 8.06 10.81 13.73
N GLU A 302 8.28 11.51 14.82
CA GLU A 302 9.35 12.54 14.90
C GLU A 302 10.75 11.93 14.79
N HIS A 303 10.98 10.80 15.47
CA HIS A 303 12.23 10.07 15.41
C HIS A 303 12.50 9.58 13.99
N LEU A 304 11.55 8.86 13.39
CA LEU A 304 11.67 8.33 12.03
C LEU A 304 11.88 9.44 11.00
N ASN A 305 11.15 10.55 11.10
CA ASN A 305 11.34 11.68 10.19
C ASN A 305 12.74 12.30 10.32
N THR A 306 13.29 12.34 11.54
CA THR A 306 14.65 12.83 11.79
C THR A 306 15.68 11.91 11.16
N VAL A 307 15.59 10.60 11.39
CA VAL A 307 16.50 9.58 10.83
C VAL A 307 16.44 9.60 9.30
N TRP A 308 15.23 9.52 8.72
CA TRP A 308 15.01 9.48 7.27
C TRP A 308 15.39 10.77 6.53
N SER A 309 15.46 11.89 7.25
CA SER A 309 16.00 13.15 6.72
C SER A 309 17.52 13.20 6.77
N GLY A 310 18.15 12.29 7.50
CA GLY A 310 19.59 12.15 7.63
C GLY A 310 20.27 11.63 6.37
N LYS A 311 21.59 11.39 6.49
CA LYS A 311 22.40 10.92 5.35
C LYS A 311 22.47 9.41 5.25
N ASP A 312 22.36 8.72 6.36
CA ASP A 312 22.68 7.29 6.43
C ASP A 312 21.48 6.42 6.00
N VAL A 313 20.30 6.75 6.50
CA VAL A 313 19.06 6.02 6.17
C VAL A 313 18.08 6.95 5.46
N PRO A 314 18.00 6.91 4.12
CA PRO A 314 17.07 7.75 3.39
C PRO A 314 15.62 7.28 3.56
N GLY A 315 14.68 8.23 3.63
CA GLY A 315 13.28 7.92 3.67
C GLY A 315 12.42 9.09 3.18
N PRO A 316 11.11 8.87 3.02
CA PRO A 316 10.17 9.93 2.68
C PRO A 316 10.05 10.95 3.81
N ARG A 317 9.50 12.13 3.50
CA ARG A 317 9.11 13.11 4.51
C ARG A 317 7.88 12.61 5.24
N LEU A 318 8.03 12.23 6.49
CA LEU A 318 6.93 11.87 7.36
C LEU A 318 6.45 13.11 8.10
N LEU A 319 5.20 13.46 7.89
CA LEU A 319 4.55 14.58 8.56
C LEU A 319 3.67 14.03 9.69
N PRO A 320 3.83 14.49 10.93
CA PRO A 320 3.00 14.04 12.04
C PRO A 320 1.55 14.53 11.87
N VAL A 321 0.60 13.74 12.32
CA VAL A 321 -0.84 14.09 12.28
C VAL A 321 -1.13 15.36 13.07
N ALA A 322 -0.35 15.68 14.11
CA ALA A 322 -0.51 16.88 14.91
C ALA A 322 -0.35 18.18 14.10
N ASP A 323 0.46 18.15 13.04
CA ASP A 323 0.64 19.28 12.12
C ASP A 323 -0.44 19.35 11.04
N TRP A 324 -1.31 18.35 11.01
CA TRP A 324 -2.43 18.26 10.10
C TRP A 324 -3.51 19.27 10.50
N PRO A 325 -4.09 20.01 9.57
CA PRO A 325 -5.20 20.90 9.87
C PRO A 325 -6.48 20.10 10.18
N VAL A 326 -6.49 19.41 11.31
CA VAL A 326 -7.56 18.50 11.79
C VAL A 326 -8.95 19.12 11.70
N GLY A 327 -9.08 20.43 11.89
CA GLY A 327 -10.37 21.12 11.77
C GLY A 327 -10.97 21.16 10.35
N ARG A 328 -10.19 20.78 9.32
CA ARG A 328 -10.69 20.70 7.93
C ARG A 328 -11.14 19.29 7.53
N PHE A 329 -10.78 18.27 8.32
CA PHE A 329 -10.91 16.86 7.94
C PHE A 329 -11.53 15.97 9.03
N SER A 330 -11.88 16.53 10.19
CA SER A 330 -12.46 15.78 11.32
C SER A 330 -13.76 15.02 10.98
N GLY A 331 -14.43 15.38 9.89
CA GLY A 331 -15.60 14.65 9.40
C GLY A 331 -15.31 13.35 8.66
N LEU A 332 -14.04 13.07 8.29
CA LEU A 332 -13.66 11.85 7.54
C LEU A 332 -13.10 10.74 8.44
N ALA A 333 -12.61 11.10 9.63
CA ALA A 333 -12.11 10.13 10.61
C ALA A 333 -13.22 9.51 11.47
N ASP A 334 -14.39 10.12 11.51
CA ASP A 334 -15.54 9.66 12.30
C ASP A 334 -16.54 8.93 11.39
N LYS A 335 -16.94 7.71 11.77
CA LYS A 335 -17.94 6.88 11.07
C LYS A 335 -19.34 7.51 10.95
N THR A 336 -19.57 8.64 11.60
CA THR A 336 -20.76 9.47 11.46
C THR A 336 -20.66 10.47 10.31
N THR A 337 -19.74 10.27 9.38
CA THR A 337 -19.51 11.19 8.25
C THR A 337 -20.82 11.48 7.54
N PRO A 338 -21.24 12.75 7.45
CA PRO A 338 -22.34 13.14 6.60
C PRO A 338 -22.09 12.61 5.20
N GLY A 339 -23.13 12.14 4.54
CA GLY A 339 -22.98 11.58 3.20
C GLY A 339 -22.23 12.53 2.26
N LEU A 340 -21.72 12.00 1.18
CA LEU A 340 -20.95 12.71 0.15
C LEU A 340 -21.55 14.10 -0.20
N ASP A 341 -22.86 14.22 -0.18
CA ASP A 341 -23.59 15.46 -0.47
C ASP A 341 -23.26 16.62 0.49
N VAL A 342 -22.97 16.33 1.75
CA VAL A 342 -22.54 17.33 2.74
C VAL A 342 -21.08 17.71 2.53
N LEU A 343 -20.25 16.76 2.15
CA LEU A 343 -18.84 17.02 1.78
C LEU A 343 -18.76 17.88 0.52
N LEU A 344 -19.61 17.64 -0.47
CA LEU A 344 -19.69 18.41 -1.71
C LEU A 344 -20.26 19.83 -1.50
N GLN A 345 -21.09 20.04 -0.49
CA GLN A 345 -21.66 21.35 -0.16
C GLN A 345 -20.68 22.26 0.60
N SER A 346 -19.64 21.72 1.24
CA SER A 346 -18.64 22.54 1.90
C SER A 346 -17.61 23.05 0.90
N ARG A 347 -17.49 24.38 0.73
CA ARG A 347 -16.44 25.02 -0.10
C ARG A 347 -14.99 24.61 0.26
N ALA A 348 -14.82 23.86 1.32
CA ALA A 348 -13.55 23.35 1.83
C ALA A 348 -13.41 21.84 1.68
N ALA A 349 -14.36 21.14 1.04
CA ALA A 349 -14.33 19.69 0.91
C ALA A 349 -13.24 19.26 -0.06
N ARG A 350 -12.12 18.90 0.51
CA ARG A 350 -11.07 18.15 -0.15
C ARG A 350 -11.27 16.71 0.27
N LEU A 351 -11.42 15.83 -0.68
CA LEU A 351 -11.59 14.41 -0.40
C LEU A 351 -10.23 13.79 -0.12
N ILE A 352 -10.13 13.14 1.01
CA ILE A 352 -8.96 12.42 1.45
C ILE A 352 -9.31 10.94 1.46
N GLY A 353 -8.52 10.11 0.78
CA GLY A 353 -8.78 8.68 0.69
C GLY A 353 -10.13 8.44 0.02
N VAL A 354 -10.19 8.64 -1.28
CA VAL A 354 -11.40 8.44 -2.07
C VAL A 354 -11.53 6.94 -2.30
N ASP A 355 -12.57 6.32 -1.76
CA ASP A 355 -12.91 4.98 -2.21
C ASP A 355 -13.41 5.01 -3.67
N ALA A 356 -13.38 3.84 -4.32
CA ALA A 356 -13.71 3.72 -5.73
C ALA A 356 -15.13 4.23 -6.08
N ASP A 357 -16.10 4.11 -5.16
CA ASP A 357 -17.46 4.59 -5.36
C ASP A 357 -17.55 6.11 -5.32
N VAL A 358 -16.79 6.74 -4.44
CA VAL A 358 -16.69 8.19 -4.37
C VAL A 358 -16.05 8.74 -5.65
N ALA A 359 -14.95 8.15 -6.10
CA ALA A 359 -14.29 8.58 -7.34
C ALA A 359 -15.20 8.39 -8.57
N ARG A 360 -16.00 7.30 -8.63
CA ARG A 360 -16.99 7.07 -9.70
C ARG A 360 -18.05 8.16 -9.71
N ARG A 361 -18.60 8.53 -8.56
CA ARG A 361 -19.59 9.62 -8.44
C ARG A 361 -19.04 10.94 -8.95
N PHE A 362 -17.75 11.22 -8.75
CA PHE A 362 -17.09 12.39 -9.33
C PHE A 362 -16.93 12.34 -10.84
N SER A 363 -16.76 11.16 -11.42
CA SER A 363 -16.64 10.99 -12.87
C SER A 363 -18.01 11.10 -13.58
N GLU A 364 -19.09 10.72 -12.91
CA GLU A 364 -20.44 10.69 -13.46
C GLU A 364 -21.26 11.97 -13.22
N THR A 365 -20.89 12.78 -12.21
CA THR A 365 -21.63 14.01 -11.89
C THR A 365 -21.13 15.15 -12.79
N PRO A 366 -21.96 15.66 -13.71
CA PRO A 366 -21.61 16.88 -14.43
C PRO A 366 -21.48 18.01 -13.42
N THR A 367 -20.34 18.67 -13.41
CA THR A 367 -19.98 19.90 -12.71
C THR A 367 -21.11 20.49 -11.86
N ILE A 368 -21.16 20.13 -10.60
CA ILE A 368 -21.93 20.92 -9.63
C ILE A 368 -21.21 22.27 -9.53
N ASP A 369 -21.92 23.37 -9.71
CA ASP A 369 -21.43 24.75 -9.78
C ASP A 369 -20.87 25.28 -8.44
N HIS A 370 -20.03 24.49 -7.77
CA HIS A 370 -19.43 24.78 -6.47
C HIS A 370 -17.90 24.91 -6.50
N GLY A 371 -17.30 25.06 -7.68
CA GLY A 371 -15.87 25.10 -7.89
C GLY A 371 -15.26 23.68 -7.96
N PRO A 372 -14.07 23.56 -8.53
CA PRO A 372 -13.44 22.24 -8.74
C PRO A 372 -13.15 21.56 -7.39
N THR A 373 -13.83 20.48 -7.13
CA THR A 373 -13.48 19.60 -6.01
C THR A 373 -12.22 18.84 -6.40
N GLU A 374 -11.13 19.10 -5.69
CA GLU A 374 -9.86 18.44 -5.94
C GLU A 374 -9.82 17.12 -5.20
N VAL A 375 -9.62 16.02 -5.94
CA VAL A 375 -9.32 14.70 -5.37
C VAL A 375 -7.89 14.69 -4.89
N VAL A 376 -7.63 14.11 -3.72
CA VAL A 376 -6.31 13.90 -3.15
C VAL A 376 -6.13 12.43 -2.77
N LEU A 377 -4.91 11.92 -2.90
CA LEU A 377 -4.58 10.55 -2.54
C LEU A 377 -4.37 10.41 -1.03
N GLY A 378 -5.05 9.43 -0.43
CA GLY A 378 -4.87 9.06 0.97
C GLY A 378 -5.15 7.57 1.18
N SER A 379 -4.10 6.78 1.35
CA SER A 379 -4.15 5.32 1.28
C SER A 379 -4.48 4.61 2.60
N HIS A 380 -4.80 5.34 3.67
CA HIS A 380 -5.04 4.74 5.00
C HIS A 380 -6.14 3.67 5.00
N ARG A 381 -7.21 3.89 4.24
CA ARG A 381 -8.35 2.96 4.16
C ARG A 381 -8.05 1.67 3.39
N SER A 382 -7.03 1.63 2.54
CA SER A 382 -6.66 0.43 1.79
C SER A 382 -6.28 -0.75 2.69
N GLY A 383 -5.99 -0.50 3.98
CA GLY A 383 -5.48 -1.51 4.91
C GLY A 383 -4.06 -1.99 4.59
N LEU A 384 -3.47 -1.50 3.51
CA LEU A 384 -2.12 -1.83 3.06
C LEU A 384 -1.09 -0.90 3.71
N PRO A 385 0.16 -1.34 3.87
CA PRO A 385 1.24 -0.48 4.33
C PRO A 385 1.44 0.72 3.40
N ALA A 386 1.91 1.85 3.95
CA ALA A 386 2.30 3.03 3.18
C ALA A 386 3.22 2.63 2.01
N GLY A 387 3.14 3.33 0.91
CA GLY A 387 3.85 3.01 -0.33
C GLY A 387 3.05 2.04 -1.21
N VAL A 388 2.87 0.79 -0.80
CA VAL A 388 2.00 -0.17 -1.53
C VAL A 388 0.57 0.33 -1.53
N GLY A 389 0.08 0.84 -0.39
CA GLY A 389 -1.24 1.46 -0.28
C GLY A 389 -1.42 2.64 -1.23
N ALA A 390 -0.41 3.51 -1.36
CA ALA A 390 -0.46 4.64 -2.29
C ALA A 390 -0.58 4.21 -3.76
N GLN A 391 0.13 3.16 -4.16
CA GLN A 391 0.02 2.59 -5.51
C GLN A 391 -1.35 1.94 -5.74
N ALA A 392 -1.86 1.18 -4.76
CA ALA A 392 -3.18 0.57 -4.83
C ALA A 392 -4.29 1.63 -4.93
N GLU A 393 -4.17 2.72 -4.18
CA GLU A 393 -5.11 3.84 -4.26
C GLU A 393 -5.10 4.54 -5.63
N LEU A 394 -3.92 4.72 -6.23
CA LEU A 394 -3.82 5.25 -7.59
C LEU A 394 -4.55 4.36 -8.60
N LEU A 395 -4.41 3.03 -8.46
CA LEU A 395 -5.14 2.07 -9.30
C LEU A 395 -6.66 2.15 -9.04
N ALA A 396 -7.09 2.24 -7.78
CA ALA A 396 -8.50 2.39 -7.43
C ALA A 396 -9.11 3.68 -8.00
N LEU A 397 -8.40 4.80 -7.94
CA LEU A 397 -8.84 6.06 -8.52
C LEU A 397 -9.06 5.95 -10.03
N THR A 398 -8.17 5.28 -10.75
CA THR A 398 -8.33 5.09 -12.21
C THR A 398 -9.42 4.06 -12.53
N ALA A 399 -9.55 2.99 -11.75
CA ALA A 399 -10.66 2.04 -11.88
C ALA A 399 -12.02 2.70 -11.63
N ALA A 400 -12.06 3.71 -10.76
CA ALA A 400 -13.26 4.51 -10.51
C ALA A 400 -13.56 5.57 -11.59
N GLY A 401 -12.75 5.64 -12.64
CA GLY A 401 -13.00 6.49 -13.79
C GLY A 401 -12.18 7.78 -13.89
N LEU A 402 -11.27 8.03 -12.93
CA LEU A 402 -10.32 9.13 -13.10
C LEU A 402 -9.36 8.81 -14.26
N LYS A 403 -9.02 9.81 -15.04
CA LYS A 403 -7.94 9.65 -16.00
C LYS A 403 -6.59 9.52 -15.29
N PRO A 404 -5.60 8.82 -15.87
CA PRO A 404 -4.30 8.65 -15.25
C PRO A 404 -3.66 9.95 -14.75
N GLU A 405 -3.70 11.02 -15.53
CA GLU A 405 -3.16 12.32 -15.15
C GLU A 405 -3.88 12.95 -13.94
N GLN A 406 -5.18 12.68 -13.79
CA GLN A 406 -5.96 13.16 -12.64
C GLN A 406 -5.58 12.41 -11.37
N ALA A 407 -5.43 11.09 -11.46
CA ALA A 407 -4.95 10.25 -10.35
C ALA A 407 -3.53 10.64 -9.92
N LEU A 408 -2.62 10.85 -10.87
CA LEU A 408 -1.26 11.30 -10.57
C LEU A 408 -1.22 12.70 -9.95
N ARG A 409 -2.10 13.62 -10.37
CA ARG A 409 -2.24 14.94 -9.73
C ARG A 409 -2.82 14.83 -8.33
N ALA A 410 -3.73 13.89 -8.08
CA ALA A 410 -4.24 13.60 -6.74
C ALA A 410 -3.12 13.18 -5.78
N ALA A 411 -2.12 12.43 -6.29
CA ALA A 411 -0.93 12.00 -5.56
C ALA A 411 0.25 13.00 -5.63
N GLY A 412 0.04 14.16 -6.20
CA GLY A 412 1.06 15.18 -6.43
C GLY A 412 0.61 16.56 -5.93
N VAL A 413 0.35 17.46 -6.88
CA VAL A 413 0.04 18.88 -6.58
C VAL A 413 -1.20 19.06 -5.71
N ASN A 414 -2.24 18.24 -5.91
CA ASN A 414 -3.46 18.36 -5.11
C ASN A 414 -3.19 17.95 -3.66
N ALA A 415 -2.49 16.81 -3.45
CA ALA A 415 -2.09 16.35 -2.13
C ALA A 415 -1.19 17.39 -1.43
N ALA A 416 -0.18 17.93 -2.11
CA ALA A 416 0.71 18.95 -1.57
C ALA A 416 -0.04 20.22 -1.18
N ALA A 417 -0.98 20.67 -2.02
CA ALA A 417 -1.84 21.83 -1.74
C ALA A 417 -2.76 21.57 -0.54
N ALA A 418 -3.28 20.34 -0.41
CA ALA A 418 -4.12 19.95 0.72
C ALA A 418 -3.34 19.98 2.03
N LEU A 419 -2.11 19.50 2.04
CA LEU A 419 -1.22 19.51 3.21
C LEU A 419 -0.87 20.93 3.66
N GLY A 420 -0.73 21.87 2.72
CA GLY A 420 -0.40 23.26 3.02
C GLY A 420 0.99 23.48 3.61
N VAL A 421 1.87 22.48 3.55
CA VAL A 421 3.22 22.52 4.17
C VAL A 421 4.28 23.15 3.28
N ASP A 422 4.28 22.84 1.99
CA ASP A 422 5.15 23.49 0.98
C ASP A 422 4.41 23.49 -0.37
N PRO A 423 4.03 24.65 -0.91
CA PRO A 423 3.35 24.75 -2.20
C PRO A 423 4.21 24.27 -3.37
N ASN A 424 5.47 23.96 -3.12
CA ASN A 424 6.42 23.50 -4.12
C ASN A 424 6.63 21.98 -4.13
N LEU A 425 5.87 21.22 -3.34
CA LEU A 425 5.82 19.75 -3.40
C LEU A 425 4.92 19.27 -4.56
N GLY A 426 5.10 18.01 -4.96
CA GLY A 426 4.21 17.31 -5.90
C GLY A 426 4.24 17.86 -7.33
N ARG A 427 5.26 18.63 -7.72
CA ARG A 427 5.45 19.14 -9.08
C ARG A 427 6.92 19.26 -9.46
N VAL A 428 7.19 19.27 -10.77
CA VAL A 428 8.54 19.49 -11.31
C VAL A 428 8.60 20.85 -11.98
N ALA A 429 9.03 21.86 -11.23
CA ALA A 429 9.15 23.24 -11.68
C ALA A 429 10.30 23.94 -10.96
N THR A 430 10.75 25.05 -11.51
CA THR A 430 11.77 25.91 -10.86
C THR A 430 11.32 26.32 -9.45
N GLY A 431 12.18 26.12 -8.47
CA GLY A 431 11.92 26.37 -7.05
C GLY A 431 11.21 25.23 -6.32
N ALA A 432 10.72 24.20 -7.02
CA ALA A 432 10.09 23.05 -6.40
C ALA A 432 11.10 22.21 -5.61
N ALA A 433 10.59 21.43 -4.65
CA ALA A 433 11.41 20.42 -3.98
C ALA A 433 11.90 19.39 -5.01
N ALA A 434 13.17 19.00 -4.89
CA ALA A 434 13.74 17.97 -5.74
C ALA A 434 13.38 16.57 -5.21
N ASP A 435 12.08 16.25 -5.30
CA ASP A 435 11.49 14.96 -4.99
C ASP A 435 10.89 14.40 -6.28
N LEU A 436 11.58 13.43 -6.91
CA LEU A 436 11.27 12.89 -8.23
C LEU A 436 11.20 11.38 -8.19
N VAL A 437 10.40 10.81 -9.07
CA VAL A 437 10.30 9.36 -9.29
C VAL A 437 10.56 9.07 -10.77
N PHE A 438 11.29 7.99 -11.02
CA PHE A 438 11.65 7.51 -12.35
C PHE A 438 10.99 6.16 -12.56
N VAL A 439 10.12 6.07 -13.56
CA VAL A 439 9.30 4.88 -13.79
C VAL A 439 9.50 4.32 -15.19
N GLU A 440 9.44 3.00 -15.30
CA GLU A 440 9.26 2.32 -16.59
C GLU A 440 7.80 2.37 -17.01
N GLY A 441 7.54 2.31 -18.31
CA GLY A 441 6.20 2.37 -18.87
C GLY A 441 5.71 3.77 -19.20
N ASP A 442 4.40 3.93 -19.21
CA ASP A 442 3.73 5.20 -19.56
C ASP A 442 2.59 5.48 -18.56
N PRO A 443 2.88 6.18 -17.45
CA PRO A 443 1.88 6.44 -16.41
C PRO A 443 0.76 7.39 -16.83
N LEU A 444 0.88 8.10 -17.95
CA LEU A 444 -0.22 8.90 -18.53
C LEU A 444 -1.14 8.08 -19.43
N ASP A 445 -0.67 6.92 -19.91
CA ASP A 445 -1.50 5.98 -20.66
C ASP A 445 -2.22 5.02 -19.68
N SER A 446 -1.46 4.43 -18.75
CA SER A 446 -1.99 3.53 -17.72
C SER A 446 -1.17 3.61 -16.43
N VAL A 447 -1.84 3.86 -15.32
CA VAL A 447 -1.21 3.82 -13.99
C VAL A 447 -0.75 2.41 -13.65
N GLU A 448 -1.51 1.37 -14.03
CA GLU A 448 -1.20 -0.03 -13.75
C GLU A 448 0.13 -0.49 -14.38
N GLY A 449 0.34 -0.15 -15.66
CA GLY A 449 1.55 -0.52 -16.38
C GLY A 449 2.69 0.52 -16.32
N GLY A 450 2.48 1.64 -15.61
CA GLY A 450 3.35 2.80 -15.70
C GLY A 450 4.01 3.22 -14.38
N LEU A 451 3.84 2.48 -13.30
CA LEU A 451 4.41 2.81 -11.98
C LEU A 451 5.51 1.84 -11.51
N ASP A 452 6.23 1.22 -12.45
CA ASP A 452 7.43 0.44 -12.10
C ASP A 452 8.58 1.39 -11.77
N VAL A 453 8.77 1.63 -10.48
CA VAL A 453 9.76 2.59 -9.97
C VAL A 453 11.17 2.02 -10.10
N VAL A 454 12.04 2.73 -10.80
CA VAL A 454 13.45 2.33 -11.03
C VAL A 454 14.40 3.10 -10.15
N ALA A 455 14.12 4.38 -9.91
CA ALA A 455 14.93 5.26 -9.08
C ALA A 455 14.08 6.38 -8.49
N VAL A 456 14.62 7.04 -7.48
CA VAL A 456 13.99 8.16 -6.77
C VAL A 456 15.01 9.25 -6.52
N VAL A 457 14.63 10.51 -6.68
CA VAL A 457 15.32 11.63 -6.06
C VAL A 457 14.50 12.09 -4.87
N ARG A 458 15.13 12.14 -3.71
CA ARG A 458 14.51 12.63 -2.48
C ARG A 458 15.37 13.71 -1.86
N ASN A 459 14.81 14.92 -1.76
CA ASN A 459 15.52 16.11 -1.27
C ASN A 459 16.85 16.35 -2.02
N GLY A 460 16.83 16.19 -3.35
CA GLY A 460 18.00 16.38 -4.22
C GLY A 460 19.05 15.27 -4.17
N ARG A 461 18.78 14.15 -3.50
CA ARG A 461 19.65 12.96 -3.45
C ARG A 461 19.07 11.88 -4.34
N PHE A 462 19.88 11.34 -5.24
CA PHE A 462 19.48 10.27 -6.16
C PHE A 462 19.72 8.91 -5.54
N PHE A 463 18.74 8.02 -5.68
CA PHE A 463 18.79 6.63 -5.21
C PHE A 463 18.22 5.70 -6.26
N SER A 464 18.93 4.63 -6.58
CA SER A 464 18.37 3.50 -7.31
C SER A 464 17.51 2.64 -6.38
N VAL A 465 16.50 1.97 -6.91
CA VAL A 465 15.68 1.02 -6.12
C VAL A 465 16.55 -0.10 -5.54
N ALA A 466 17.51 -0.62 -6.29
CA ALA A 466 18.45 -1.62 -5.78
C ALA A 466 19.26 -1.09 -4.59
N GLY A 467 19.81 0.12 -4.69
CA GLY A 467 20.54 0.75 -3.59
C GLY A 467 19.69 1.05 -2.36
N LEU A 468 18.39 1.34 -2.54
CA LEU A 468 17.45 1.51 -1.43
C LEU A 468 17.18 0.18 -0.71
N ILE A 469 17.04 -0.92 -1.45
CA ILE A 469 16.84 -2.26 -0.87
C ILE A 469 18.07 -2.68 -0.07
N ASP A 470 19.28 -2.45 -0.60
CA ASP A 470 20.53 -2.76 0.11
C ASP A 470 20.63 -1.96 1.42
N ARG A 471 20.30 -0.67 1.41
CA ARG A 471 20.29 0.19 2.62
C ARG A 471 19.26 -0.26 3.66
N ALA A 472 18.09 -0.72 3.22
CA ALA A 472 17.10 -1.28 4.14
C ALA A 472 17.60 -2.57 4.80
N ALA A 473 18.34 -3.40 4.05
CA ALA A 473 18.95 -4.61 4.61
C ALA A 473 20.06 -4.29 5.60
N ASP A 474 20.91 -3.31 5.29
CA ASP A 474 22.01 -2.87 6.16
C ASP A 474 21.46 -2.27 7.48
N ALA A 475 20.42 -1.46 7.43
CA ALA A 475 19.80 -0.87 8.62
C ALA A 475 19.28 -1.94 9.61
N ARG A 476 18.78 -3.09 9.11
CA ARG A 476 18.32 -4.21 9.94
C ARG A 476 19.45 -5.08 10.52
N THR A 477 20.66 -4.97 10.00
CA THR A 477 21.80 -5.77 10.48
C THR A 477 22.60 -5.09 11.59
N VAL A 478 22.32 -3.83 11.89
CA VAL A 478 23.03 -3.04 12.92
C VAL A 478 22.34 -3.16 14.29
N GLU A 479 21.14 -3.74 14.36
CA GLU A 479 20.48 -4.14 15.61
C GLU A 479 20.86 -5.59 16.00
#